data_a7bc44258a9af7470dff8eace63111d8
#
_entry.id   a7bc44258a9af7470dff8eace63111d8
#
_cell.length_a   1.000
_cell.length_b   1.000
_cell.length_c   1.000
_cell.angle_alpha   90.00
_cell.angle_beta   90.00
_cell.angle_gamma   90.00
#
_symmetry.space_group_name_H-M   'P 1'
#
loop_
_entity.id
_entity.type
_entity.pdbx_description
1 polymer ?
#
loop_
_entity_poly.entity_id
_entity_poly.type
_entity_poly.pdbx_seq_one_letter_code
_entity_poly.pdbx_strand_id
1 'polypeptide(L)'
;PDHYTCAYDLAIMAAYLIKIGGEDLLNVTSLYDSYIREDTKQSFWLVNTNKLLKLYDGVDGLKTGYTKEAGYCLVTTAKRDDQRIIGVLMNESAPKTRNEEMCNLLDYGFNNYQQITLFKKDSVIEQHLVDKMDNLTIDVKCKKDIVYTKAKSADAKVSTKVNYKENFLPVKQGDVIGTLDVIVDGKTIATYDVYSDTNASKSTYLSKTIKTLKYLF
;
A
#
# COMPACT_ATOMS: atom_id res chain seq x y z
N PRO A 1 -8.43 27.49 19.02
CA PRO A 1 -9.21 26.97 20.08
C PRO A 1 -9.95 25.72 19.68
N ASP A 2 -10.72 25.56 18.62
CA ASP A 2 -11.58 24.40 18.42
C ASP A 2 -10.95 23.35 17.49
N HIS A 3 -9.89 22.67 17.95
CA HIS A 3 -9.28 21.55 17.26
C HIS A 3 -9.84 20.24 17.81
N TYR A 4 -10.56 19.52 16.97
CA TYR A 4 -11.10 18.20 17.28
C TYR A 4 -10.64 17.19 16.25
N THR A 5 -10.45 15.95 16.67
CA THR A 5 -10.16 14.82 15.81
C THR A 5 -10.69 13.55 16.46
N CYS A 6 -10.72 12.46 15.71
CA CYS A 6 -11.01 11.14 16.23
C CYS A 6 -9.92 10.13 15.81
N ALA A 7 -9.93 8.96 16.43
CA ALA A 7 -8.93 7.93 16.13
C ALA A 7 -8.97 7.49 14.65
N TYR A 8 -10.15 7.45 14.04
CA TYR A 8 -10.32 7.10 12.64
C TYR A 8 -9.66 8.12 11.69
N ASP A 9 -9.87 9.42 11.93
CA ASP A 9 -9.26 10.47 11.11
C ASP A 9 -7.73 10.44 11.23
N LEU A 10 -7.22 10.26 12.45
CA LEU A 10 -5.77 10.14 12.69
C LEU A 10 -5.19 8.90 11.99
N ALA A 11 -5.91 7.79 11.92
CA ALA A 11 -5.48 6.60 11.20
C ALA A 11 -5.40 6.85 9.69
N ILE A 12 -6.39 7.54 9.10
CA ILE A 12 -6.39 7.94 7.69
C ILE A 12 -5.21 8.88 7.39
N MET A 13 -5.01 9.90 8.24
CA MET A 13 -3.90 10.84 8.11
C MET A 13 -2.55 10.13 8.19
N ALA A 14 -2.39 9.20 9.13
CA ALA A 14 -1.17 8.40 9.27
C ALA A 14 -0.91 7.51 8.05
N ALA A 15 -1.94 6.84 7.54
CA ALA A 15 -1.84 6.02 6.33
C ALA A 15 -1.42 6.86 5.11
N TYR A 16 -2.00 8.05 4.96
CA TYR A 16 -1.63 8.97 3.89
C TYR A 16 -0.22 9.51 4.05
N LEU A 17 0.17 9.90 5.28
CA LEU A 17 1.52 10.37 5.59
C LEU A 17 2.58 9.31 5.27
N ILE A 18 2.35 8.05 5.65
CA ILE A 18 3.24 6.93 5.32
C ILE A 18 3.32 6.74 3.80
N LYS A 19 2.18 6.86 3.10
CA LYS A 19 2.14 6.72 1.64
C LYS A 19 2.98 7.77 0.91
N ILE A 20 2.93 9.03 1.34
CA ILE A 20 3.67 10.13 0.68
C ILE A 20 5.11 10.26 1.17
N GLY A 21 5.37 9.98 2.45
CA GLY A 21 6.70 10.09 3.06
C GLY A 21 7.58 8.86 2.84
N GLY A 22 6.96 7.71 2.56
CA GLY A 22 7.67 6.48 2.25
C GLY A 22 8.70 6.07 3.30
N GLU A 23 9.82 5.53 2.83
CA GLU A 23 10.92 5.09 3.67
C GLU A 23 11.63 6.25 4.36
N ASP A 24 11.73 7.42 3.74
CA ASP A 24 12.38 8.59 4.34
C ASP A 24 11.68 9.01 5.64
N LEU A 25 10.35 9.03 5.65
CA LEU A 25 9.59 9.28 6.86
C LEU A 25 9.86 8.22 7.93
N LEU A 26 9.78 6.95 7.56
CA LEU A 26 9.93 5.84 8.50
C LEU A 26 11.35 5.75 9.06
N ASN A 27 12.37 6.03 8.26
CA ASN A 27 13.76 6.11 8.71
C ASN A 27 13.95 7.16 9.80
N VAL A 28 13.25 8.31 9.68
CA VAL A 28 13.31 9.36 10.72
C VAL A 28 12.48 8.98 11.93
N THR A 29 11.25 8.50 11.74
CA THR A 29 10.35 8.22 12.88
C THR A 29 10.73 6.98 13.67
N SER A 30 11.51 6.06 13.10
CA SER A 30 12.03 4.88 13.77
C SER A 30 13.27 5.16 14.63
N LEU A 31 13.91 6.33 14.50
CA LEU A 31 15.05 6.70 15.34
C LEU A 31 14.60 6.82 16.81
N TYR A 32 15.21 6.01 17.67
CA TYR A 32 14.93 6.09 19.11
C TYR A 32 15.58 7.32 19.73
N ASP A 33 16.80 7.61 19.33
CA ASP A 33 17.54 8.80 19.75
C ASP A 33 18.48 9.29 18.64
N SER A 34 18.89 10.54 18.75
CA SER A 34 19.84 11.17 17.85
C SER A 34 20.44 12.40 18.50
N TYR A 35 21.59 12.84 17.99
CA TYR A 35 22.21 14.10 18.39
C TYR A 35 22.00 15.15 17.31
N ILE A 36 21.76 16.39 17.72
CA ILE A 36 21.85 17.56 16.86
C ILE A 36 23.06 18.40 17.23
N ARG A 37 23.70 19.02 16.25
CA ARG A 37 24.91 19.82 16.42
C ARG A 37 26.05 19.02 17.12
N GLU A 38 26.22 17.76 16.73
CA GLU A 38 27.12 16.80 17.38
C GLU A 38 28.57 17.30 17.43
N ASP A 39 29.05 17.97 16.36
CA ASP A 39 30.40 18.49 16.24
C ASP A 39 30.61 19.87 16.91
N THR A 40 29.69 20.32 17.75
CA THR A 40 29.73 21.63 18.38
C THR A 40 29.67 21.53 19.91
N LYS A 41 30.09 22.62 20.59
CA LYS A 41 29.89 22.74 22.04
C LYS A 41 28.42 22.81 22.48
N GLN A 42 27.49 22.85 21.53
CA GLN A 42 26.04 22.89 21.74
C GLN A 42 25.37 21.60 21.27
N SER A 43 26.08 20.49 21.29
CA SER A 43 25.51 19.17 21.03
C SER A 43 24.33 18.91 21.96
N PHE A 44 23.23 18.44 21.40
CA PHE A 44 22.01 18.16 22.17
C PHE A 44 21.46 16.79 21.79
N TRP A 45 21.28 15.94 22.80
CA TRP A 45 20.72 14.61 22.67
C TRP A 45 19.19 14.66 22.66
N LEU A 46 18.58 14.14 21.59
CA LEU A 46 17.15 14.00 21.42
C LEU A 46 16.75 12.54 21.61
N VAL A 47 15.70 12.32 22.40
CA VAL A 47 15.14 10.97 22.62
C VAL A 47 13.70 10.95 22.16
N ASN A 48 13.33 9.96 21.34
CA ASN A 48 11.98 9.78 20.89
C ASN A 48 11.03 9.48 22.06
N THR A 49 9.92 10.17 22.09
CA THR A 49 8.88 9.99 23.10
C THR A 49 8.05 8.73 22.89
N ASN A 50 8.10 8.14 21.70
CA ASN A 50 7.50 6.83 21.42
C ASN A 50 8.42 5.70 21.90
N LYS A 51 8.19 5.23 23.14
CA LYS A 51 9.01 4.16 23.74
C LYS A 51 8.78 2.79 23.11
N LEU A 52 7.70 2.61 22.34
CA LEU A 52 7.41 1.35 21.64
C LEU A 52 8.45 1.02 20.57
N LEU A 53 9.21 1.98 20.08
CA LEU A 53 10.36 1.75 19.19
C LEU A 53 11.39 0.75 19.78
N LYS A 54 11.47 0.64 21.09
CA LYS A 54 12.34 -0.35 21.78
C LYS A 54 11.56 -1.50 22.45
N LEU A 55 10.28 -1.30 22.71
CA LEU A 55 9.47 -2.21 23.51
C LEU A 55 8.61 -3.16 22.68
N TYR A 56 8.40 -2.86 21.40
CA TYR A 56 7.54 -3.67 20.54
C TYR A 56 8.17 -3.88 19.17
N ASP A 57 8.35 -5.14 18.79
CA ASP A 57 8.98 -5.53 17.54
C ASP A 57 8.18 -5.06 16.32
N GLY A 58 8.90 -4.47 15.36
CA GLY A 58 8.35 -3.94 14.11
C GLY A 58 7.83 -2.50 14.19
N VAL A 59 7.81 -1.84 15.37
CA VAL A 59 7.41 -0.43 15.48
C VAL A 59 8.46 0.49 14.86
N ASP A 60 8.01 1.35 13.93
CA ASP A 60 8.84 2.29 13.17
C ASP A 60 8.29 3.73 13.12
N GLY A 61 7.31 4.06 13.95
CA GLY A 61 6.73 5.41 14.07
C GLY A 61 5.50 5.43 14.96
N LEU A 62 4.71 6.50 14.99
CA LEU A 62 4.86 7.80 14.33
C LEU A 62 4.98 8.93 15.36
N LYS A 63 3.88 9.23 16.12
CA LYS A 63 3.82 10.43 16.96
C LYS A 63 3.04 10.23 18.24
N THR A 64 3.62 10.67 19.35
CA THR A 64 2.92 10.83 20.65
C THR A 64 2.32 12.23 20.75
N GLY A 65 1.27 12.37 21.52
CA GLY A 65 0.68 13.66 21.88
C GLY A 65 0.17 13.67 23.31
N TYR A 66 0.13 14.85 23.90
CA TYR A 66 -0.47 15.07 25.22
C TYR A 66 -0.98 16.50 25.34
N THR A 67 -2.21 16.65 25.79
CA THR A 67 -2.73 17.85 26.42
C THR A 67 -3.54 17.43 27.63
N LYS A 68 -3.86 18.38 28.53
CA LYS A 68 -4.66 18.08 29.71
C LYS A 68 -6.06 17.58 29.33
N GLU A 69 -6.60 18.08 28.24
CA GLU A 69 -7.94 17.75 27.72
C GLU A 69 -7.93 16.46 26.91
N ALA A 70 -6.88 16.24 26.11
CA ALA A 70 -6.80 15.08 25.21
C ALA A 70 -6.22 13.83 25.88
N GLY A 71 -5.61 13.95 27.08
CA GLY A 71 -4.88 12.85 27.69
C GLY A 71 -3.63 12.43 26.92
N TYR A 72 -3.09 11.26 27.22
CA TYR A 72 -1.95 10.70 26.49
C TYR A 72 -2.42 10.00 25.22
N CYS A 73 -1.94 10.50 24.09
CA CYS A 73 -2.28 10.00 22.76
C CYS A 73 -1.06 9.39 22.07
N LEU A 74 -1.32 8.44 21.17
CA LEU A 74 -0.30 7.82 20.34
C LEU A 74 -0.90 7.38 19.01
N VAL A 75 -0.27 7.79 17.93
CA VAL A 75 -0.38 7.16 16.62
C VAL A 75 0.89 6.38 16.41
N THR A 76 0.81 5.08 16.22
CA THR A 76 1.97 4.23 15.97
C THR A 76 1.78 3.42 14.69
N THR A 77 2.87 3.00 14.09
CA THR A 77 2.89 2.04 13.00
C THR A 77 3.88 0.95 13.30
N ALA A 78 3.52 -0.27 12.94
CA ALA A 78 4.37 -1.43 13.07
C ALA A 78 4.29 -2.28 11.80
N LYS A 79 5.43 -2.81 11.37
CA LYS A 79 5.52 -3.71 10.21
C LYS A 79 6.15 -5.03 10.64
N ARG A 80 5.49 -6.13 10.29
CA ARG A 80 6.05 -7.50 10.37
C ARG A 80 5.84 -8.16 9.02
N ASP A 81 6.90 -8.68 8.44
CA ASP A 81 6.89 -9.20 7.07
C ASP A 81 6.28 -8.19 6.08
N ASP A 82 5.27 -8.59 5.32
CA ASP A 82 4.58 -7.72 4.37
C ASP A 82 3.39 -6.96 4.99
N GLN A 83 3.04 -7.20 6.26
CA GLN A 83 1.90 -6.57 6.92
C GLN A 83 2.32 -5.35 7.73
N ARG A 84 1.70 -4.20 7.44
CA ARG A 84 1.80 -2.98 8.24
C ARG A 84 0.47 -2.71 8.94
N ILE A 85 0.57 -2.37 10.24
CA ILE A 85 -0.58 -1.97 11.05
C ILE A 85 -0.34 -0.54 11.54
N ILE A 86 -1.40 0.24 11.58
CA ILE A 86 -1.44 1.56 12.20
C ILE A 86 -2.38 1.47 13.40
N GLY A 87 -1.85 1.76 14.59
CA GLY A 87 -2.61 1.86 15.83
C GLY A 87 -2.80 3.32 16.25
N VAL A 88 -4.00 3.64 16.73
CA VAL A 88 -4.31 4.97 17.26
C VAL A 88 -4.98 4.82 18.62
N LEU A 89 -4.37 5.40 19.65
CA LEU A 89 -4.94 5.55 20.98
C LEU A 89 -5.07 7.02 21.33
N MET A 90 -6.16 7.36 22.00
CA MET A 90 -6.46 8.71 22.46
C MET A 90 -6.99 8.65 23.89
N ASN A 91 -6.71 9.72 24.65
CA ASN A 91 -7.25 9.95 25.98
C ASN A 91 -6.84 8.91 27.04
N GLU A 92 -5.62 8.39 26.95
CA GLU A 92 -5.10 7.53 28.00
C GLU A 92 -4.69 8.32 29.26
N SER A 93 -4.82 7.68 30.41
CA SER A 93 -4.57 8.30 31.71
C SER A 93 -3.08 8.47 32.01
N ALA A 94 -2.22 7.61 31.45
CA ALA A 94 -0.78 7.61 31.68
C ALA A 94 0.01 7.10 30.47
N PRO A 95 1.29 7.53 30.33
CA PRO A 95 2.15 7.00 29.25
C PRO A 95 2.33 5.49 29.28
N LYS A 96 2.38 4.90 30.48
CA LYS A 96 2.54 3.45 30.67
C LYS A 96 1.31 2.72 30.14
N THR A 97 0.11 3.11 30.57
CA THR A 97 -1.17 2.53 30.12
C THR A 97 -1.30 2.65 28.61
N ARG A 98 -1.04 3.85 28.04
CA ARG A 98 -1.03 4.07 26.59
C ARG A 98 -0.14 3.08 25.85
N ASN A 99 1.05 2.83 26.36
CA ASN A 99 1.99 1.91 25.71
C ASN A 99 1.51 0.45 25.82
N GLU A 100 1.02 0.02 26.97
CA GLU A 100 0.47 -1.32 27.21
C GLU A 100 -0.74 -1.58 26.30
N GLU A 101 -1.70 -0.65 26.27
CA GLU A 101 -2.89 -0.78 25.41
C GLU A 101 -2.54 -0.75 23.92
N MET A 102 -1.52 0.02 23.53
CA MET A 102 -1.06 0.01 22.15
C MET A 102 -0.42 -1.33 21.76
N CYS A 103 0.36 -1.96 22.65
CA CYS A 103 0.86 -3.31 22.41
C CYS A 103 -0.28 -4.31 22.20
N ASN A 104 -1.29 -4.27 23.07
CA ASN A 104 -2.48 -5.13 22.95
C ASN A 104 -3.23 -4.91 21.63
N LEU A 105 -3.36 -3.64 21.19
CA LEU A 105 -4.01 -3.29 19.93
C LEU A 105 -3.22 -3.79 18.71
N LEU A 106 -1.90 -3.66 18.74
CA LEU A 106 -1.03 -4.18 17.68
C LEU A 106 -1.06 -5.70 17.63
N ASP A 107 -1.01 -6.36 18.81
CA ASP A 107 -1.13 -7.82 18.90
C ASP A 107 -2.48 -8.30 18.36
N TYR A 108 -3.57 -7.61 18.71
CA TYR A 108 -4.89 -7.90 18.13
C TYR A 108 -4.84 -7.82 16.60
N GLY A 109 -4.23 -6.76 16.05
CA GLY A 109 -4.11 -6.58 14.61
C GLY A 109 -3.31 -7.70 13.95
N PHE A 110 -2.09 -8.00 14.44
CA PHE A 110 -1.23 -9.05 13.88
C PHE A 110 -1.78 -10.47 14.08
N ASN A 111 -2.46 -10.72 15.20
CA ASN A 111 -3.01 -12.05 15.48
C ASN A 111 -4.29 -12.35 14.69
N ASN A 112 -5.11 -11.34 14.43
CA ASN A 112 -6.44 -11.56 13.84
C ASN A 112 -6.53 -11.21 12.36
N TYR A 113 -5.59 -10.46 11.82
CA TYR A 113 -5.60 -10.05 10.40
C TYR A 113 -4.33 -10.50 9.69
N GLN A 114 -4.45 -10.67 8.38
CA GLN A 114 -3.31 -10.95 7.49
C GLN A 114 -3.46 -10.19 6.18
N GLN A 115 -2.34 -9.78 5.63
CA GLN A 115 -2.26 -9.22 4.30
C GLN A 115 -1.89 -10.32 3.30
N ILE A 116 -2.63 -10.38 2.20
CA ILE A 116 -2.37 -11.29 1.08
C ILE A 116 -1.94 -10.44 -0.10
N THR A 117 -0.77 -10.73 -0.67
CA THR A 117 -0.34 -10.12 -1.93
C THR A 117 -0.94 -10.90 -3.08
N LEU A 118 -1.86 -10.28 -3.82
CA LEU A 118 -2.49 -10.86 -5.00
C LEU A 118 -1.56 -10.78 -6.21
N PHE A 119 -0.93 -9.62 -6.42
CA PHE A 119 0.06 -9.40 -7.46
C PHE A 119 1.17 -8.50 -6.93
N LYS A 120 2.41 -8.83 -7.23
CA LYS A 120 3.58 -7.97 -6.97
C LYS A 120 3.68 -6.88 -8.02
N LYS A 121 4.25 -5.74 -7.64
CA LYS A 121 4.63 -4.67 -8.57
C LYS A 121 5.37 -5.26 -9.79
N ASP A 122 5.00 -4.78 -10.97
CA ASP A 122 5.58 -5.17 -12.27
C ASP A 122 5.44 -6.65 -12.65
N SER A 123 4.72 -7.46 -11.85
CA SER A 123 4.37 -8.83 -12.24
C SER A 123 3.28 -8.83 -13.31
N VAL A 124 3.31 -9.85 -14.17
CA VAL A 124 2.26 -10.07 -15.18
C VAL A 124 1.01 -10.56 -14.47
N ILE A 125 -0.10 -9.83 -14.64
CA ILE A 125 -1.43 -10.18 -14.13
C ILE A 125 -2.06 -11.21 -15.06
N GLU A 126 -2.06 -10.91 -16.35
CA GLU A 126 -2.53 -11.79 -17.42
C GLU A 126 -1.93 -11.37 -18.76
N GLN A 127 -2.07 -12.26 -19.76
CA GLN A 127 -1.75 -11.95 -21.15
C GLN A 127 -3.05 -11.68 -21.91
N HIS A 128 -3.16 -10.51 -22.51
CA HIS A 128 -4.33 -10.12 -23.31
C HIS A 128 -4.06 -10.26 -24.80
N LEU A 129 -4.90 -11.04 -25.47
CA LEU A 129 -4.81 -11.24 -26.91
C LEU A 129 -5.45 -10.06 -27.65
N VAL A 130 -4.62 -9.23 -28.30
CA VAL A 130 -5.07 -8.01 -29.02
C VAL A 130 -5.36 -8.25 -30.50
N ASP A 131 -4.70 -9.22 -31.12
CA ASP A 131 -4.98 -9.63 -32.53
C ASP A 131 -4.87 -11.15 -32.68
N LYS A 132 -5.98 -11.79 -33.03
CA LYS A 132 -6.05 -13.24 -33.23
C LYS A 132 -5.28 -13.72 -34.46
N MET A 133 -5.21 -12.92 -35.52
CA MET A 133 -4.54 -13.31 -36.77
C MET A 133 -3.03 -13.30 -36.64
N ASP A 134 -2.51 -12.37 -35.84
CA ASP A 134 -1.07 -12.22 -35.61
C ASP A 134 -0.60 -12.89 -34.31
N ASN A 135 -1.53 -13.51 -33.59
CA ASN A 135 -1.30 -14.07 -32.25
C ASN A 135 -0.61 -13.05 -31.31
N LEU A 136 -0.93 -11.75 -31.50
CA LEU A 136 -0.33 -10.64 -30.79
C LEU A 136 -0.94 -10.54 -29.40
N THR A 137 -0.13 -10.77 -28.40
CA THR A 137 -0.50 -10.61 -26.99
C THR A 137 0.26 -9.44 -26.38
N ILE A 138 -0.34 -8.83 -25.36
CA ILE A 138 0.31 -7.87 -24.47
C ILE A 138 0.30 -8.40 -23.06
N ASP A 139 1.39 -8.19 -22.34
CA ASP A 139 1.46 -8.45 -20.90
C ASP A 139 0.82 -7.29 -20.15
N VAL A 140 -0.14 -7.62 -19.29
CA VAL A 140 -0.86 -6.69 -18.44
C VAL A 140 -0.21 -6.66 -17.07
N LYS A 141 0.22 -5.48 -16.61
CA LYS A 141 0.96 -5.31 -15.36
C LYS A 141 0.36 -4.24 -14.45
N CYS A 142 0.75 -4.24 -13.18
CA CYS A 142 0.45 -3.19 -12.21
C CYS A 142 1.74 -2.49 -11.74
N LYS A 143 1.68 -1.18 -11.45
CA LYS A 143 2.84 -0.37 -10.99
C LYS A 143 3.05 -0.37 -9.47
N LYS A 144 2.26 -1.14 -8.73
CA LYS A 144 2.37 -1.32 -7.28
C LYS A 144 1.87 -2.70 -6.88
N ASP A 145 2.23 -3.13 -5.69
CA ASP A 145 1.67 -4.36 -5.12
C ASP A 145 0.16 -4.21 -4.97
N ILE A 146 -0.57 -5.24 -5.39
CA ILE A 146 -2.01 -5.36 -5.19
C ILE A 146 -2.20 -6.28 -4.00
N VAL A 147 -2.66 -5.70 -2.90
CA VAL A 147 -2.79 -6.40 -1.63
C VAL A 147 -4.23 -6.38 -1.14
N TYR A 148 -4.59 -7.40 -0.36
CA TYR A 148 -5.87 -7.53 0.31
C TYR A 148 -5.64 -7.92 1.78
N THR A 149 -6.23 -7.16 2.70
CA THR A 149 -6.19 -7.48 4.13
C THR A 149 -7.50 -8.15 4.54
N LYS A 150 -7.41 -9.33 5.16
CA LYS A 150 -8.57 -10.05 5.68
C LYS A 150 -8.38 -10.47 7.13
N ALA A 151 -9.48 -10.71 7.84
CA ALA A 151 -9.43 -11.44 9.09
C ALA A 151 -8.95 -12.89 8.82
N LYS A 152 -8.06 -13.40 9.67
CA LYS A 152 -7.54 -14.78 9.53
C LYS A 152 -8.63 -15.82 9.63
N SER A 153 -9.69 -15.54 10.41
CA SER A 153 -10.86 -16.39 10.58
C SER A 153 -11.87 -16.32 9.42
N ALA A 154 -11.72 -15.35 8.50
CA ALA A 154 -12.65 -15.17 7.40
C ALA A 154 -12.34 -16.13 6.25
N ASP A 155 -13.33 -16.92 5.85
CA ASP A 155 -13.31 -17.73 4.60
C ASP A 155 -13.84 -16.91 3.44
N ALA A 156 -13.20 -15.77 3.18
CA ALA A 156 -13.62 -14.84 2.13
C ALA A 156 -13.13 -15.31 0.75
N LYS A 157 -14.05 -15.35 -0.21
CA LYS A 157 -13.74 -15.68 -1.62
C LYS A 157 -13.17 -14.45 -2.32
N VAL A 158 -11.86 -14.46 -2.56
CA VAL A 158 -11.16 -13.37 -3.26
C VAL A 158 -10.99 -13.76 -4.73
N SER A 159 -11.37 -12.87 -5.62
CA SER A 159 -11.12 -12.97 -7.06
C SER A 159 -10.72 -11.61 -7.63
N THR A 160 -10.16 -11.63 -8.83
CA THR A 160 -9.78 -10.41 -9.54
C THR A 160 -10.37 -10.41 -10.93
N LYS A 161 -10.63 -9.22 -11.49
CA LYS A 161 -11.15 -9.05 -12.83
C LYS A 161 -10.49 -7.85 -13.50
N VAL A 162 -9.91 -8.08 -14.68
CA VAL A 162 -9.41 -6.98 -15.52
C VAL A 162 -10.55 -6.47 -16.40
N ASN A 163 -10.75 -5.15 -16.41
CA ASN A 163 -11.69 -4.46 -17.26
C ASN A 163 -10.90 -3.55 -18.21
N TYR A 164 -10.90 -3.89 -19.49
CA TYR A 164 -10.18 -3.12 -20.51
C TYR A 164 -10.95 -1.89 -20.95
N LYS A 165 -10.20 -0.82 -21.28
CA LYS A 165 -10.77 0.35 -21.95
C LYS A 165 -11.23 -0.02 -23.36
N GLU A 166 -12.31 0.57 -23.80
CA GLU A 166 -12.71 0.48 -25.20
C GLU A 166 -11.66 1.12 -26.11
N ASN A 167 -11.30 0.45 -27.18
CA ASN A 167 -10.39 0.98 -28.21
C ASN A 167 -9.03 1.47 -27.67
N PHE A 168 -8.42 0.75 -26.71
CA PHE A 168 -7.11 1.14 -26.16
C PHE A 168 -5.93 0.99 -27.17
N LEU A 169 -6.14 0.39 -28.33
CA LEU A 169 -5.12 0.31 -29.38
C LEU A 169 -5.18 1.53 -30.33
N PRO A 170 -4.04 2.09 -30.77
CA PRO A 170 -2.67 1.66 -30.47
C PRO A 170 -2.26 1.98 -29.03
N VAL A 171 -1.38 1.15 -28.47
CA VAL A 171 -0.89 1.29 -27.09
C VAL A 171 0.64 1.30 -27.06
N LYS A 172 1.22 2.09 -26.17
CA LYS A 172 2.65 2.10 -25.84
C LYS A 172 2.90 1.42 -24.50
N GLN A 173 4.11 0.92 -24.33
CA GLN A 173 4.56 0.42 -23.03
C GLN A 173 4.35 1.50 -21.93
N GLY A 174 3.70 1.12 -20.85
CA GLY A 174 3.38 1.99 -19.72
C GLY A 174 2.06 2.75 -19.83
N ASP A 175 1.33 2.65 -20.95
CA ASP A 175 -0.01 3.22 -21.09
C ASP A 175 -1.04 2.45 -20.24
N VAL A 176 -1.98 3.19 -19.64
CA VAL A 176 -3.12 2.60 -18.91
C VAL A 176 -4.12 2.01 -19.90
N ILE A 177 -4.29 0.70 -19.86
CA ILE A 177 -5.16 -0.05 -20.78
C ILE A 177 -6.49 -0.49 -20.14
N GLY A 178 -6.63 -0.32 -18.83
CA GLY A 178 -7.83 -0.72 -18.12
C GLY A 178 -7.67 -0.61 -16.62
N THR A 179 -8.50 -1.34 -15.91
CA THR A 179 -8.49 -1.45 -14.45
C THR A 179 -8.56 -2.90 -14.00
N LEU A 180 -7.96 -3.19 -12.85
CA LEU A 180 -8.08 -4.45 -12.13
C LEU A 180 -8.98 -4.24 -10.92
N ASP A 181 -10.11 -4.92 -10.86
CA ASP A 181 -10.97 -4.97 -9.70
C ASP A 181 -10.55 -6.12 -8.78
N VAL A 182 -10.43 -5.82 -7.49
CA VAL A 182 -10.33 -6.82 -6.42
C VAL A 182 -11.73 -7.06 -5.86
N ILE A 183 -12.21 -8.28 -5.97
CA ILE A 183 -13.58 -8.67 -5.64
C ILE A 183 -13.54 -9.64 -4.47
N VAL A 184 -14.26 -9.32 -3.40
CA VAL A 184 -14.41 -10.15 -2.21
C VAL A 184 -15.90 -10.45 -2.01
N ASP A 185 -16.24 -11.73 -1.96
CA ASP A 185 -17.62 -12.21 -1.82
C ASP A 185 -18.60 -11.53 -2.80
N GLY A 186 -18.13 -11.36 -4.05
CA GLY A 186 -18.88 -10.76 -5.14
C GLY A 186 -18.98 -9.22 -5.13
N LYS A 187 -18.32 -8.54 -4.18
CA LYS A 187 -18.27 -7.07 -4.11
C LYS A 187 -16.88 -6.56 -4.48
N THR A 188 -16.81 -5.58 -5.37
CA THR A 188 -15.55 -4.85 -5.65
C THR A 188 -15.18 -4.00 -4.46
N ILE A 189 -14.01 -4.27 -3.86
CA ILE A 189 -13.48 -3.56 -2.69
C ILE A 189 -12.38 -2.58 -3.04
N ALA A 190 -11.70 -2.78 -4.17
CA ALA A 190 -10.65 -1.90 -4.67
C ALA A 190 -10.52 -2.02 -6.19
N THR A 191 -10.08 -0.93 -6.83
CA THR A 191 -9.81 -0.88 -8.26
C THR A 191 -8.45 -0.22 -8.49
N TYR A 192 -7.65 -0.80 -9.36
CA TYR A 192 -6.29 -0.36 -9.68
C TYR A 192 -6.10 -0.21 -11.18
N ASP A 193 -5.34 0.79 -11.62
CA ASP A 193 -4.96 0.90 -13.03
C ASP A 193 -4.05 -0.27 -13.44
N VAL A 194 -4.27 -0.80 -14.64
CA VAL A 194 -3.39 -1.77 -15.29
C VAL A 194 -2.80 -1.20 -16.56
N TYR A 195 -1.59 -1.64 -16.86
CA TYR A 195 -0.71 -1.06 -17.87
C TYR A 195 -0.27 -2.12 -18.88
N SER A 196 -0.05 -1.69 -20.11
CA SER A 196 0.62 -2.50 -21.12
C SER A 196 2.13 -2.51 -20.88
N ASP A 197 2.76 -3.69 -20.91
CA ASP A 197 4.22 -3.82 -20.87
C ASP A 197 4.87 -3.76 -22.26
N THR A 198 4.07 -3.74 -23.31
CA THR A 198 4.54 -3.76 -24.70
C THR A 198 3.84 -2.73 -25.55
N ASN A 199 4.49 -2.36 -26.67
CA ASN A 199 3.86 -1.56 -27.69
C ASN A 199 3.01 -2.47 -28.57
N ALA A 200 1.77 -2.08 -28.86
CA ALA A 200 0.89 -2.82 -29.77
C ALA A 200 0.05 -1.86 -30.63
N SER A 201 -0.21 -2.25 -31.86
CA SER A 201 -1.07 -1.52 -32.79
C SER A 201 -2.01 -2.47 -33.50
N LYS A 202 -3.16 -1.96 -33.94
CA LYS A 202 -4.07 -2.76 -34.80
C LYS A 202 -3.35 -3.07 -36.10
N SER A 203 -3.40 -4.34 -36.53
CA SER A 203 -2.92 -4.74 -37.86
C SER A 203 -3.72 -4.01 -38.95
N THR A 204 -3.01 -3.39 -39.90
CA THR A 204 -3.67 -2.73 -41.03
C THR A 204 -4.20 -3.77 -42.03
N TYR A 205 -5.21 -3.41 -42.80
CA TYR A 205 -5.75 -4.28 -43.87
C TYR A 205 -4.65 -4.76 -44.82
N LEU A 206 -3.72 -3.86 -45.16
CA LEU A 206 -2.59 -4.16 -46.05
C LEU A 206 -1.64 -5.20 -45.43
N SER A 207 -1.30 -5.08 -44.14
CA SER A 207 -0.45 -6.06 -43.47
C SER A 207 -1.09 -7.43 -43.38
N LYS A 208 -2.40 -7.48 -43.16
CA LYS A 208 -3.19 -8.73 -43.16
C LYS A 208 -3.20 -9.41 -44.51
N THR A 209 -3.42 -8.64 -45.56
CA THR A 209 -3.42 -9.15 -46.96
C THR A 209 -2.06 -9.71 -47.38
N ILE A 210 -0.97 -8.99 -47.05
CA ILE A 210 0.38 -9.45 -47.36
C ILE A 210 0.73 -10.74 -46.61
N LYS A 211 0.31 -10.89 -45.36
CA LYS A 211 0.52 -12.13 -44.61
C LYS A 211 -0.26 -13.29 -45.18
N THR A 212 -1.53 -13.08 -45.52
CA THR A 212 -2.37 -14.13 -46.15
C THR A 212 -1.77 -14.59 -47.45
N LEU A 213 -1.26 -13.68 -48.29
CA LEU A 213 -0.56 -14.02 -49.54
C LEU A 213 0.73 -14.82 -49.30
N LYS A 214 1.50 -14.53 -48.23
CA LYS A 214 2.69 -15.30 -47.87
C LYS A 214 2.41 -16.73 -47.37
N TYR A 215 1.19 -17.02 -46.92
CA TYR A 215 0.77 -18.38 -46.57
C TYR A 215 0.22 -19.19 -47.76
N LEU A 216 -0.05 -18.52 -48.90
CA LEU A 216 -0.57 -19.15 -50.10
C LEU A 216 0.51 -19.49 -51.13
N PHE A 217 1.74 -18.99 -50.93
CA PHE A 217 2.91 -19.23 -51.75
C PHE A 217 4.12 -19.62 -50.84
#